data_494622d305ea1ac2a03fbe9c30ebf6b2
#
_entry.id   494622d305ea1ac2a03fbe9c30ebf6b2
#
_cell.length_a   1.000
_cell.length_b   1.000
_cell.length_c   1.000
_cell.angle_alpha   90.00
_cell.angle_beta   90.00
_cell.angle_gamma   90.00
#
_symmetry.space_group_name_H-M   'P 1'
#
loop_
_entity.id
_entity.type
_entity.pdbx_description
1 polymer ?
#
loop_
_entity_poly.entity_id
_entity_poly.type
_entity_poly.pdbx_seq_one_letter_code
_entity_poly.pdbx_strand_id
1 'polypeptide(L)'
;MDRLYEEKICELLDELKEKLLKFEQETIEIMNCDIDDIEGHSFNRVMITRELDKVFARIEVLCSEMDGGDRIRKMIKSSRDFTEVNEDEERIYLKAQEIFSLLNRIRDSDVQAVDRIDLEKTQLLSQIKAENNGVSAKAARFAVGTDDGRRKFVGYGGKKI
;
A
#
# COMPACT_ATOMS: atom_id res chain seq x y z
N MET A 1 0.40 -28.74 -25.92
CA MET A 1 0.68 -28.57 -24.48
C MET A 1 0.06 -29.74 -23.73
N ASP A 2 0.72 -30.25 -22.70
CA ASP A 2 0.12 -31.27 -21.84
C ASP A 2 -1.06 -30.65 -21.06
N ARG A 3 -2.23 -31.28 -21.17
CA ARG A 3 -3.46 -30.82 -20.51
C ARG A 3 -3.31 -30.66 -18.99
N LEU A 4 -2.46 -31.48 -18.36
CA LEU A 4 -2.17 -31.39 -16.95
C LEU A 4 -1.48 -30.07 -16.57
N TYR A 5 -0.55 -29.58 -17.38
CA TYR A 5 0.12 -28.30 -17.17
C TYR A 5 -0.84 -27.12 -17.42
N GLU A 6 -1.69 -27.20 -18.47
CA GLU A 6 -2.72 -26.20 -18.72
C GLU A 6 -3.64 -26.03 -17.50
N GLU A 7 -4.17 -27.15 -16.99
CA GLU A 7 -5.06 -27.12 -15.81
C GLU A 7 -4.37 -26.48 -14.59
N LYS A 8 -3.15 -26.90 -14.28
CA LYS A 8 -2.37 -26.34 -13.15
C LYS A 8 -2.09 -24.83 -13.31
N ILE A 9 -1.74 -24.38 -14.50
CA ILE A 9 -1.52 -22.96 -14.75
C ILE A 9 -2.82 -22.19 -14.60
N CYS A 10 -3.93 -22.70 -15.14
CA CYS A 10 -5.24 -22.07 -14.97
C CYS A 10 -5.67 -21.97 -13.52
N GLU A 11 -5.43 -23.00 -12.69
CA GLU A 11 -5.68 -22.95 -11.25
C GLU A 11 -4.85 -21.88 -10.55
N LEU A 12 -3.56 -21.74 -10.90
CA LEU A 12 -2.70 -20.70 -10.34
C LEU A 12 -3.11 -19.30 -10.78
N LEU A 13 -3.59 -19.12 -12.00
CA LEU A 13 -4.13 -17.85 -12.49
C LEU A 13 -5.43 -17.48 -11.77
N ASP A 14 -6.29 -18.47 -11.45
CA ASP A 14 -7.48 -18.25 -10.64
C ASP A 14 -7.11 -17.85 -9.20
N GLU A 15 -6.12 -18.53 -8.59
CA GLU A 15 -5.58 -18.16 -7.28
C GLU A 15 -5.00 -16.73 -7.29
N LEU A 16 -4.26 -16.37 -8.35
CA LEU A 16 -3.70 -15.03 -8.53
C LEU A 16 -4.81 -13.98 -8.61
N LYS A 17 -5.85 -14.23 -9.41
CA LYS A 17 -7.02 -13.35 -9.53
C LYS A 17 -7.72 -13.14 -8.19
N GLU A 18 -7.95 -14.21 -7.43
CA GLU A 18 -8.59 -14.12 -6.10
C GLU A 18 -7.79 -13.23 -5.14
N LYS A 19 -6.47 -13.40 -5.10
CA LYS A 19 -5.59 -12.58 -4.26
C LYS A 19 -5.54 -11.11 -4.72
N LEU A 20 -5.55 -10.86 -6.02
CA LEU A 20 -5.61 -9.50 -6.56
C LEU A 20 -6.94 -8.81 -6.23
N LEU A 21 -8.06 -9.53 -6.22
CA LEU A 21 -9.35 -8.98 -5.78
C LEU A 21 -9.33 -8.62 -4.29
N LYS A 22 -8.69 -9.42 -3.45
CA LYS A 22 -8.49 -9.08 -2.02
C LYS A 22 -7.59 -7.85 -1.86
N PHE A 23 -6.53 -7.74 -2.66
CA PHE A 23 -5.67 -6.55 -2.67
C PHE A 23 -6.43 -5.29 -3.09
N GLU A 24 -7.26 -5.38 -4.11
CA GLU A 24 -8.13 -4.29 -4.55
C GLU A 24 -9.08 -3.86 -3.43
N GLN A 25 -9.70 -4.81 -2.73
CA GLN A 25 -10.59 -4.51 -1.61
C GLN A 25 -9.86 -3.75 -0.50
N GLU A 26 -8.67 -4.18 -0.09
CA GLU A 26 -7.86 -3.46 0.90
C GLU A 26 -7.49 -2.05 0.42
N THR A 27 -7.25 -1.87 -0.88
CA THR A 27 -6.99 -0.56 -1.50
C THR A 27 -8.22 0.35 -1.41
N ILE A 28 -9.41 -0.19 -1.66
CA ILE A 28 -10.68 0.54 -1.53
C ILE A 28 -10.94 0.91 -0.06
N GLU A 29 -10.65 0.01 0.88
CA GLU A 29 -10.78 0.29 2.31
C GLU A 29 -9.85 1.44 2.74
N ILE A 30 -8.61 1.48 2.28
CA ILE A 30 -7.71 2.61 2.55
C ILE A 30 -8.30 3.95 2.10
N MET A 31 -9.06 3.98 1.00
CA MET A 31 -9.69 5.21 0.51
C MET A 31 -10.89 5.65 1.36
N ASN A 32 -11.54 4.75 2.08
CA ASN A 32 -12.84 4.98 2.72
C ASN A 32 -12.86 4.80 4.24
N CYS A 33 -11.85 4.12 4.83
CA CYS A 33 -11.81 3.84 6.28
C CYS A 33 -11.42 5.07 7.10
N ASP A 34 -11.56 4.97 8.41
CA ASP A 34 -11.03 5.96 9.35
C ASP A 34 -9.48 5.94 9.32
N ILE A 35 -8.87 7.07 9.71
CA ILE A 35 -7.41 7.23 9.67
C ILE A 35 -6.69 6.17 10.49
N ASP A 36 -7.27 5.78 11.62
CA ASP A 36 -6.68 4.80 12.54
C ASP A 36 -6.63 3.38 11.95
N ASP A 37 -7.47 3.09 10.95
CA ASP A 37 -7.56 1.79 10.30
C ASP A 37 -6.65 1.67 9.06
N ILE A 38 -6.10 2.78 8.55
CA ILE A 38 -5.25 2.80 7.34
C ILE A 38 -4.03 1.88 7.47
N GLU A 39 -3.38 1.87 8.65
CA GLU A 39 -2.21 1.04 8.90
C GLU A 39 -2.53 -0.45 8.78
N GLY A 40 -3.68 -0.89 9.30
CA GLY A 40 -4.14 -2.27 9.22
C GLY A 40 -4.37 -2.71 7.79
N HIS A 41 -5.06 -1.92 6.98
CA HIS A 41 -5.29 -2.21 5.57
C HIS A 41 -4.00 -2.18 4.75
N SER A 42 -3.08 -1.25 5.04
CA SER A 42 -1.76 -1.20 4.42
C SER A 42 -0.93 -2.44 4.73
N PHE A 43 -0.96 -2.93 5.97
CA PHE A 43 -0.31 -4.17 6.36
C PHE A 43 -0.91 -5.38 5.63
N ASN A 44 -2.23 -5.48 5.53
CA ASN A 44 -2.91 -6.53 4.79
C ASN A 44 -2.47 -6.58 3.33
N ARG A 45 -2.32 -5.42 2.68
CA ARG A 45 -1.80 -5.32 1.31
C ARG A 45 -0.38 -5.89 1.19
N VAL A 46 0.51 -5.61 2.14
CA VAL A 46 1.86 -6.17 2.17
C VAL A 46 1.82 -7.70 2.28
N MET A 47 0.96 -8.24 3.12
CA MET A 47 0.80 -9.69 3.28
C MET A 47 0.27 -10.34 2.00
N ILE A 48 -0.73 -9.73 1.34
CA ILE A 48 -1.27 -10.23 0.07
C ILE A 48 -0.19 -10.18 -1.02
N THR A 49 0.64 -9.14 -1.09
CA THR A 49 1.75 -9.05 -2.05
C THR A 49 2.72 -10.22 -1.91
N ARG A 50 3.05 -10.61 -0.67
CA ARG A 50 3.90 -11.79 -0.42
C ARG A 50 3.25 -13.09 -0.92
N GLU A 51 1.94 -13.23 -0.77
CA GLU A 51 1.21 -14.39 -1.30
C GLU A 51 1.16 -14.37 -2.84
N LEU A 52 1.00 -13.21 -3.46
CA LEU A 52 1.09 -13.05 -4.92
C LEU A 52 2.45 -13.48 -5.45
N ASP A 53 3.54 -13.08 -4.79
CA ASP A 53 4.91 -13.47 -5.16
C ASP A 53 5.09 -15.00 -5.14
N LYS A 54 4.50 -15.69 -4.16
CA LYS A 54 4.52 -17.16 -4.09
C LYS A 54 3.78 -17.81 -5.26
N VAL A 55 2.63 -17.25 -5.65
CA VAL A 55 1.87 -17.77 -6.80
C VAL A 55 2.66 -17.57 -8.09
N PHE A 56 3.25 -16.38 -8.29
CA PHE A 56 4.11 -16.12 -9.46
C PHE A 56 5.32 -17.07 -9.51
N ALA A 57 5.97 -17.33 -8.38
CA ALA A 57 7.08 -18.28 -8.32
C ALA A 57 6.65 -19.70 -8.75
N ARG A 58 5.47 -20.15 -8.33
CA ARG A 58 4.92 -21.46 -8.75
C ARG A 58 4.62 -21.51 -10.25
N ILE A 59 4.08 -20.43 -10.82
CA ILE A 59 3.87 -20.31 -12.28
C ILE A 59 5.22 -20.39 -13.03
N GLU A 60 6.24 -19.67 -12.54
CA GLU A 60 7.58 -19.72 -13.17
C GLU A 60 8.19 -21.12 -13.16
N VAL A 61 8.04 -21.86 -12.06
CA VAL A 61 8.49 -23.25 -11.97
C VAL A 61 7.77 -24.11 -13.02
N LEU A 62 6.44 -24.06 -13.08
CA LEU A 62 5.68 -24.83 -14.09
C LEU A 62 6.09 -24.47 -15.53
N CYS A 63 6.25 -23.18 -15.83
CA CYS A 63 6.69 -22.74 -17.14
C CYS A 63 8.12 -23.23 -17.47
N SER A 64 8.98 -23.43 -16.48
CA SER A 64 10.33 -23.95 -16.71
C SER A 64 10.38 -25.46 -16.96
N GLU A 65 9.36 -26.18 -16.49
CA GLU A 65 9.27 -27.64 -16.60
C GLU A 65 8.53 -28.13 -17.86
N MET A 66 7.79 -27.23 -18.52
CA MET A 66 6.95 -27.60 -19.66
C MET A 66 7.54 -27.20 -21.01
N ASP A 67 7.27 -27.99 -22.03
CA ASP A 67 7.58 -27.63 -23.41
C ASP A 67 6.75 -26.40 -23.84
N GLY A 68 7.41 -25.41 -24.42
CA GLY A 68 6.76 -24.16 -24.81
C GLY A 68 6.47 -23.19 -23.66
N GLY A 69 6.97 -23.45 -22.46
CA GLY A 69 6.76 -22.64 -21.27
C GLY A 69 7.19 -21.18 -21.40
N ASP A 70 8.23 -20.89 -22.22
CA ASP A 70 8.63 -19.50 -22.51
C ASP A 70 7.54 -18.69 -23.21
N ARG A 71 6.78 -19.34 -24.09
CA ARG A 71 5.65 -18.71 -24.75
C ARG A 71 4.52 -18.41 -23.76
N ILE A 72 4.19 -19.38 -22.91
CA ILE A 72 3.20 -19.23 -21.84
C ILE A 72 3.62 -18.13 -20.85
N ARG A 73 4.90 -18.12 -20.46
CA ARG A 73 5.45 -17.06 -19.58
C ARG A 73 5.29 -15.67 -20.21
N LYS A 74 5.56 -15.51 -21.49
CA LYS A 74 5.37 -14.26 -22.22
C LYS A 74 3.89 -13.88 -22.27
N MET A 75 3.00 -14.82 -22.50
CA MET A 75 1.55 -14.61 -22.53
C MET A 75 1.03 -14.11 -21.18
N ILE A 76 1.49 -14.69 -20.06
CA ILE A 76 1.10 -14.30 -18.72
C ILE A 76 1.69 -12.94 -18.31
N LYS A 77 2.89 -12.59 -18.78
CA LYS A 77 3.58 -11.33 -18.43
C LYS A 77 3.29 -10.15 -19.36
N SER A 78 2.62 -10.38 -20.48
CA SER A 78 2.41 -9.35 -21.50
C SER A 78 0.93 -9.02 -21.63
N SER A 79 0.61 -7.71 -21.55
CA SER A 79 -0.73 -7.20 -21.88
C SER A 79 -0.98 -7.09 -23.39
N ARG A 80 -0.04 -7.54 -24.24
CA ARG A 80 -0.17 -7.46 -25.69
C ARG A 80 -1.07 -8.58 -26.20
N ASP A 81 -1.90 -8.26 -27.20
CA ASP A 81 -2.66 -9.26 -27.91
C ASP A 81 -1.72 -10.23 -28.63
N PHE A 82 -1.88 -11.51 -28.38
CA PHE A 82 -1.25 -12.55 -29.16
C PHE A 82 -2.11 -12.79 -30.40
N THR A 83 -1.55 -12.57 -31.58
CA THR A 83 -2.24 -12.72 -32.85
C THR A 83 -2.54 -14.16 -33.23
N GLU A 84 -1.83 -15.10 -32.62
CA GLU A 84 -1.97 -16.54 -32.84
C GLU A 84 -1.97 -17.25 -31.47
N VAL A 85 -3.16 -17.48 -30.95
CA VAL A 85 -3.37 -18.31 -29.74
C VAL A 85 -3.88 -19.66 -30.18
N ASN A 86 -3.20 -20.73 -29.77
CA ASN A 86 -3.64 -22.09 -30.05
C ASN A 86 -4.82 -22.47 -29.15
N GLU A 87 -5.65 -23.42 -29.58
CA GLU A 87 -6.80 -23.87 -28.80
C GLU A 87 -6.41 -24.30 -27.37
N ASP A 88 -5.26 -24.97 -27.22
CA ASP A 88 -4.71 -25.40 -25.91
C ASP A 88 -4.21 -24.25 -25.02
N GLU A 89 -4.00 -23.07 -25.58
CA GLU A 89 -3.50 -21.87 -24.88
C GLU A 89 -4.60 -20.86 -24.59
N GLU A 90 -5.75 -20.99 -25.24
CA GLU A 90 -6.85 -20.00 -25.20
C GLU A 90 -7.32 -19.72 -23.77
N ARG A 91 -7.48 -20.75 -22.97
CA ARG A 91 -7.93 -20.60 -21.57
C ARG A 91 -6.91 -19.82 -20.72
N ILE A 92 -5.63 -20.11 -20.88
CA ILE A 92 -4.53 -19.38 -20.21
C ILE A 92 -4.53 -17.93 -20.66
N TYR A 93 -4.64 -17.70 -21.97
CA TYR A 93 -4.68 -16.36 -22.54
C TYR A 93 -5.85 -15.53 -21.98
N LEU A 94 -7.06 -16.06 -22.00
CA LEU A 94 -8.24 -15.36 -21.49
C LEU A 94 -8.10 -15.01 -20.00
N LYS A 95 -7.61 -15.95 -19.16
CA LYS A 95 -7.36 -15.69 -17.75
C LYS A 95 -6.26 -14.64 -17.52
N ALA A 96 -5.21 -14.66 -18.33
CA ALA A 96 -4.17 -13.64 -18.31
C ALA A 96 -4.72 -12.26 -18.65
N GLN A 97 -5.59 -12.14 -19.65
CA GLN A 97 -6.23 -10.87 -20.03
C GLN A 97 -7.15 -10.33 -18.91
N GLU A 98 -7.89 -11.19 -18.23
CA GLU A 98 -8.68 -10.80 -17.05
C GLU A 98 -7.77 -10.25 -15.93
N ILE A 99 -6.63 -10.89 -15.68
CA ILE A 99 -5.65 -10.42 -14.68
C ILE A 99 -5.06 -9.07 -15.08
N PHE A 100 -4.71 -8.83 -16.34
CA PHE A 100 -4.23 -7.53 -16.80
C PHE A 100 -5.27 -6.44 -16.63
N SER A 101 -6.53 -6.71 -16.96
CA SER A 101 -7.63 -5.78 -16.74
C SER A 101 -7.78 -5.42 -15.27
N LEU A 102 -7.69 -6.41 -14.39
CA LEU A 102 -7.74 -6.22 -12.94
C LEU A 102 -6.54 -5.43 -12.41
N LEU A 103 -5.33 -5.73 -12.86
CA LEU A 103 -4.12 -5.00 -12.49
C LEU A 103 -4.17 -3.52 -12.91
N ASN A 104 -4.70 -3.21 -14.09
CA ASN A 104 -4.89 -1.82 -14.53
C ASN A 104 -5.87 -1.08 -13.61
N ARG A 105 -6.99 -1.72 -13.26
CA ARG A 105 -7.98 -1.16 -12.33
C ARG A 105 -7.40 -0.94 -10.93
N ILE A 106 -6.63 -1.90 -10.43
CA ILE A 106 -5.94 -1.78 -9.13
C ILE A 106 -4.94 -0.63 -9.16
N ARG A 107 -4.17 -0.48 -10.22
CA ARG A 107 -3.20 0.61 -10.36
C ARG A 107 -3.87 1.98 -10.30
N ASP A 108 -5.00 2.14 -10.96
CA ASP A 108 -5.76 3.40 -10.96
C ASP A 108 -6.31 3.71 -9.55
N SER A 109 -6.77 2.71 -8.82
CA SER A 109 -7.22 2.83 -7.44
C SER A 109 -6.06 3.06 -6.46
N ASP A 110 -4.90 2.45 -6.73
CA ASP A 110 -3.71 2.57 -5.88
C ASP A 110 -3.16 4.00 -5.83
N VAL A 111 -3.19 4.71 -6.95
CA VAL A 111 -2.82 6.15 -6.99
C VAL A 111 -3.67 6.94 -6.01
N GLN A 112 -4.98 6.73 -5.98
CA GLN A 112 -5.90 7.43 -5.07
C GLN A 112 -5.66 7.05 -3.60
N ALA A 113 -5.38 5.78 -3.32
CA ALA A 113 -5.07 5.32 -1.96
C ALA A 113 -3.75 5.92 -1.44
N VAL A 114 -2.72 5.99 -2.28
CA VAL A 114 -1.43 6.64 -1.94
C VAL A 114 -1.62 8.12 -1.69
N ASP A 115 -2.36 8.82 -2.55
CA ASP A 115 -2.66 10.24 -2.39
C ASP A 115 -3.37 10.51 -1.06
N ARG A 116 -4.31 9.66 -0.66
CA ARG A 116 -4.96 9.77 0.65
C ARG A 116 -3.98 9.58 1.81
N ILE A 117 -3.14 8.55 1.76
CA ILE A 117 -2.14 8.29 2.80
C ILE A 117 -1.22 9.51 2.96
N ASP A 118 -0.74 10.08 1.86
CA ASP A 118 0.13 11.24 1.87
C ASP A 118 -0.57 12.50 2.41
N LEU A 119 -1.84 12.69 2.07
CA LEU A 119 -2.65 13.79 2.60
C LEU A 119 -2.81 13.68 4.12
N GLU A 120 -3.21 12.52 4.63
CA GLU A 120 -3.39 12.26 6.07
C GLU A 120 -2.06 12.42 6.83
N LYS A 121 -0.97 11.91 6.28
CA LYS A 121 0.38 12.09 6.84
C LYS A 121 0.76 13.57 6.95
N THR A 122 0.47 14.36 5.91
CA THR A 122 0.76 15.79 5.87
C THR A 122 -0.08 16.54 6.92
N GLN A 123 -1.36 16.19 7.08
CA GLN A 123 -2.24 16.79 8.07
C GLN A 123 -1.77 16.47 9.50
N LEU A 124 -1.40 15.22 9.79
CA LEU A 124 -0.87 14.82 11.09
C LEU A 124 0.42 15.58 11.43
N LEU A 125 1.35 15.72 10.49
CA LEU A 125 2.59 16.48 10.69
C LEU A 125 2.31 17.95 10.96
N SER A 126 1.29 18.56 10.32
CA SER A 126 0.87 19.93 10.57
C SER A 126 0.27 20.09 11.95
N GLN A 127 -0.55 19.16 12.41
CA GLN A 127 -1.13 19.13 13.76
C GLN A 127 -0.04 19.01 14.83
N ILE A 128 0.92 18.09 14.66
CA ILE A 128 2.06 17.91 15.58
C ILE A 128 2.88 19.21 15.68
N LYS A 129 3.16 19.87 14.55
CA LYS A 129 3.84 21.19 14.55
C LYS A 129 3.06 22.24 15.30
N ALA A 130 1.75 22.35 15.10
CA ALA A 130 0.89 23.33 15.77
C ALA A 130 0.86 23.07 17.29
N GLU A 131 0.76 21.82 17.73
CA GLU A 131 0.79 21.44 19.14
C GLU A 131 2.15 21.76 19.79
N ASN A 132 3.26 21.41 19.12
CA ASN A 132 4.61 21.71 19.59
C ASN A 132 4.84 23.23 19.71
N ASN A 133 4.38 24.01 18.75
CA ASN A 133 4.45 25.48 18.82
C ASN A 133 3.60 26.04 19.95
N GLY A 134 2.41 25.47 20.19
CA GLY A 134 1.55 25.83 21.33
C GLY A 134 2.20 25.54 22.67
N VAL A 135 2.85 24.40 22.85
CA VAL A 135 3.60 24.02 24.05
C VAL A 135 4.79 24.95 24.27
N SER A 136 5.56 25.26 23.22
CA SER A 136 6.70 26.19 23.30
C SER A 136 6.25 27.62 23.68
N ALA A 137 5.13 28.08 23.14
CA ALA A 137 4.59 29.40 23.50
C ALA A 137 4.11 29.45 24.95
N LYS A 138 3.46 28.39 25.47
CA LYS A 138 3.09 28.28 26.89
C LYS A 138 4.30 28.25 27.79
N ALA A 139 5.35 27.48 27.46
CA ALA A 139 6.59 27.44 28.21
C ALA A 139 7.30 28.80 28.28
N ALA A 140 7.33 29.53 27.16
CA ALA A 140 7.89 30.89 27.12
C ALA A 140 7.10 31.88 28.00
N ARG A 141 5.76 31.80 28.02
CA ARG A 141 4.91 32.63 28.90
C ARG A 141 5.15 32.32 30.39
N PHE A 142 5.36 31.04 30.73
CA PHE A 142 5.69 30.63 32.10
C PHE A 142 7.06 31.16 32.55
N ALA A 143 8.06 31.11 31.67
CA ALA A 143 9.40 31.64 31.96
C ALA A 143 9.38 33.16 32.21
N VAL A 144 8.62 33.93 31.42
CA VAL A 144 8.43 35.39 31.62
C VAL A 144 7.68 35.70 32.91
N GLY A 145 6.67 34.90 33.28
CA GLY A 145 5.91 35.07 34.53
C GLY A 145 6.75 34.82 35.78
N THR A 146 7.72 33.91 35.77
CA THR A 146 8.63 33.66 36.88
C THR A 146 9.69 34.73 37.06
N ASP A 147 10.11 35.41 35.98
CA ASP A 147 11.09 36.50 36.06
C ASP A 147 10.48 37.77 36.66
N ASP A 148 9.21 38.08 36.36
CA ASP A 148 8.48 39.20 37.01
C ASP A 148 8.24 38.94 38.51
N GLY A 149 8.08 37.70 38.92
CA GLY A 149 7.93 37.35 40.37
C GLY A 149 9.22 37.56 41.17
N ARG A 150 10.38 37.36 40.57
CA ARG A 150 11.67 37.61 41.23
C ARG A 150 12.03 39.05 41.37
N ARG A 151 11.64 39.94 40.47
CA ARG A 151 11.90 41.38 40.55
C ARG A 151 11.09 42.07 41.66
N LYS A 152 9.98 41.53 42.09
CA LYS A 152 9.18 42.10 43.21
C LYS A 152 9.75 41.77 44.58
N PHE A 153 10.63 40.80 44.74
CA PHE A 153 11.18 40.38 46.04
C PHE A 153 12.47 41.08 46.43
N VAL A 154 13.12 41.84 45.56
CA VAL A 154 14.37 42.53 45.83
C VAL A 154 14.18 43.96 46.35
N GLY A 155 12.95 44.44 46.47
CA GLY A 155 12.64 45.83 46.81
C GLY A 155 12.30 46.14 48.29
N TYR A 156 12.36 45.17 49.20
CA TYR A 156 12.10 45.40 50.63
C TYR A 156 13.27 44.94 51.52
N GLY A 157 14.26 45.76 51.63
CA GLY A 157 15.36 45.53 52.57
C GLY A 157 16.31 46.68 52.65
N GLY A 158 16.04 47.68 53.46
CA GLY A 158 17.02 48.68 53.74
C GLY A 158 16.49 50.03 54.21
N LYS A 159 15.86 50.08 55.40
CA LYS A 159 15.95 51.27 56.23
C LYS A 159 16.72 50.89 57.46
N LYS A 160 17.98 51.32 57.54
CA LYS A 160 18.72 51.47 58.76
C LYS A 160 18.29 52.77 59.46
N ILE A 161 18.02 52.67 60.67
CA ILE A 161 18.06 53.75 61.65
C ILE A 161 19.48 53.97 62.02
#